data_01dc49af5087db1dc117bf489211e6ce
#
_entry.id   01dc49af5087db1dc117bf489211e6ce
#
_cell.length_a   1.000
_cell.length_b   1.000
_cell.length_c   1.000
_cell.angle_alpha   90.00
_cell.angle_beta   90.00
_cell.angle_gamma   90.00
#
_symmetry.space_group_name_H-M   'P 1'
#
loop_
_entity.id
_entity.type
_entity.pdbx_description
1 polymer ?
#
loop_
_entity_poly.entity_id
_entity_poly.type
_entity_poly.pdbx_seq_one_letter_code
_entity_poly.pdbx_strand_id
1 'polypeptide(L)'
;MGQVDSPQTLLLIPRGGLMKLTKSAKFAFAVVASAGLAVALLSPAQGATRSTVIIHETNPVAGLNCSLSTTNNTTCTDMGTLQGMGFNYYNDKMEIVKNTIFGSYKVVKNTATDFRVQYTVNPGRVWSDGTPITGVDLLLSHVTQSSAYSIAAGLGDPASKTAKPAFNGLGYSGTYDKNIVGVTLSADQMSVTLQYKSPVANWDIYGPGPSPVHALVLLSEGKKALGTAEENLAAKDRFLAAFNSKNTAALKKMGDSWSNDYTITTIDKSTNPLLLVSNGGFIIDSAVAKTTMTLKLNPKYNSGPKMSGSVDTVVFKVIGDGTAATQALANGEIDIYAGQATADAVAALNKISSINVVGAISGAYEHWDLHYDTVDGESPYTGLFKTSDGAKSLALRQAFLLGVPRDEIMTKLIAPINGQTTPLCTTWVKPGNAMYDKICAANGSAAFTRGTQATRNATAAALVKKYFPDAMKNPIKVRVLVPGNNPRRAAEFALAKANEAKIGFDLVGDVRTDWGSQLGTSAYDAYFFAWVNSSVQQRQSCGLYETNGGNNYVMGYINTAFDAVCNTLYKPLSDSILSAKYIQAERITNADWITVPVFAHPGVYAINKALKGVKPAPLSPQITWNYWEWSY
;
A
#
# COMPACT_ATOMS: atom_id res chain seq x y z
N MET A 1 5.33 31.62 46.17
CA MET A 1 4.13 32.46 46.43
C MET A 1 3.22 32.23 45.23
N GLY A 2 2.04 31.66 45.25
CA GLY A 2 1.21 31.08 46.25
C GLY A 2 0.34 30.01 45.62
N GLN A 3 0.11 29.00 46.38
CA GLN A 3 -0.89 27.95 46.17
C GLN A 3 -2.31 28.53 46.22
N VAL A 4 -3.28 27.94 45.52
CA VAL A 4 -4.66 27.79 46.01
C VAL A 4 -5.25 26.48 45.48
N ASP A 5 -5.88 25.76 46.43
CA ASP A 5 -6.37 24.40 46.48
C ASP A 5 -7.58 24.06 45.64
N SER A 6 -7.72 22.74 45.41
CA SER A 6 -8.96 22.04 45.01
C SER A 6 -10.08 22.10 46.07
N PRO A 7 -11.32 21.69 45.73
CA PRO A 7 -11.85 20.56 46.48
C PRO A 7 -12.50 19.45 45.66
N GLN A 8 -12.20 18.23 46.12
CA GLN A 8 -12.93 16.99 45.85
C GLN A 8 -14.31 17.04 46.53
N THR A 9 -15.33 16.49 45.87
CA THR A 9 -16.59 16.14 46.54
C THR A 9 -16.93 14.69 46.20
N LEU A 10 -16.76 13.85 47.21
CA LEU A 10 -17.35 12.50 47.32
C LEU A 10 -18.88 12.62 47.41
N LEU A 11 -19.62 11.77 46.72
CA LEU A 11 -21.00 11.49 47.03
C LEU A 11 -21.26 9.98 47.10
N LEU A 12 -21.78 9.61 48.28
CA LEU A 12 -22.08 8.29 48.81
C LEU A 12 -23.27 7.62 48.09
N ILE A 13 -23.15 6.29 47.98
CA ILE A 13 -24.23 5.36 47.58
C ILE A 13 -25.09 5.05 48.80
N PRO A 14 -26.41 4.96 48.70
CA PRO A 14 -27.22 4.16 49.62
C PRO A 14 -27.74 2.87 48.96
N ARG A 15 -27.59 1.79 49.69
CA ARG A 15 -28.16 0.46 49.43
C ARG A 15 -29.65 0.42 49.80
N GLY A 16 -30.43 -0.35 49.03
CA GLY A 16 -31.48 -1.20 49.55
C GLY A 16 -32.92 -0.84 49.19
N GLY A 17 -33.61 -1.75 48.51
CA GLY A 17 -35.07 -1.76 48.41
C GLY A 17 -35.61 -2.64 47.30
N LEU A 18 -35.87 -3.93 47.56
CA LEU A 18 -36.71 -4.78 46.69
C LEU A 18 -38.13 -4.22 46.66
N MET A 19 -38.70 -4.06 45.46
CA MET A 19 -40.15 -4.01 45.30
C MET A 19 -40.62 -4.64 43.99
N LYS A 20 -41.77 -5.32 44.13
CA LYS A 20 -42.40 -6.31 43.26
C LYS A 20 -42.84 -5.75 41.88
N LEU A 21 -42.77 -6.64 40.89
CA LEU A 21 -43.38 -6.47 39.55
C LEU A 21 -44.91 -6.23 39.62
N THR A 22 -45.37 -5.24 38.89
CA THR A 22 -46.71 -5.22 38.30
C THR A 22 -46.63 -4.90 36.82
N LYS A 23 -47.46 -5.60 36.03
CA LYS A 23 -47.55 -5.59 34.59
C LYS A 23 -48.03 -4.24 34.03
N SER A 24 -47.55 -3.94 32.82
CA SER A 24 -48.06 -2.95 31.85
C SER A 24 -47.40 -1.58 31.90
N ALA A 25 -46.34 -1.42 31.07
CA ALA A 25 -46.01 -0.15 30.45
C ALA A 25 -45.40 -0.45 29.08
N LYS A 26 -46.05 0.05 28.07
CA LYS A 26 -45.64 0.01 26.66
C LYS A 26 -44.30 0.74 26.52
N PHE A 27 -43.27 0.02 26.08
CA PHE A 27 -42.01 0.63 25.72
C PHE A 27 -42.20 1.32 24.36
N ALA A 28 -42.15 2.65 24.37
CA ALA A 28 -41.90 3.44 23.16
C ALA A 28 -40.41 3.36 22.89
N PHE A 29 -40.02 2.62 21.86
CA PHE A 29 -38.69 2.68 21.29
C PHE A 29 -38.54 4.04 20.59
N ALA A 30 -37.72 4.92 21.14
CA ALA A 30 -37.21 6.06 20.42
C ALA A 30 -36.22 5.53 19.36
N VAL A 31 -36.69 5.41 18.13
CA VAL A 31 -35.84 5.18 16.96
C VAL A 31 -35.09 6.47 16.74
N VAL A 32 -33.81 6.49 17.13
CA VAL A 32 -32.86 7.47 16.61
C VAL A 32 -32.73 7.17 15.12
N ALA A 33 -33.37 7.98 14.31
CA ALA A 33 -33.21 7.97 12.86
C ALA A 33 -31.77 8.42 12.54
N SER A 34 -30.84 7.46 12.47
CA SER A 34 -29.63 7.64 11.71
C SER A 34 -30.08 7.81 10.26
N ALA A 35 -29.85 8.98 9.68
CA ALA A 35 -30.02 9.23 8.26
C ALA A 35 -28.98 8.41 7.51
N GLY A 36 -29.18 7.09 7.45
CA GLY A 36 -28.58 6.23 6.46
C GLY A 36 -29.22 6.59 5.13
N LEU A 37 -28.43 7.02 4.16
CA LEU A 37 -28.85 7.02 2.77
C LEU A 37 -29.37 5.62 2.49
N ALA A 38 -30.70 5.48 2.47
CA ALA A 38 -31.35 4.34 1.88
C ALA A 38 -30.97 4.41 0.39
N VAL A 39 -29.96 3.64 -0.02
CA VAL A 39 -29.93 3.17 -1.40
C VAL A 39 -31.23 2.38 -1.51
N ALA A 40 -32.25 3.01 -2.08
CA ALA A 40 -33.50 2.36 -2.37
C ALA A 40 -33.14 1.10 -3.16
N LEU A 41 -33.33 -0.06 -2.54
CA LEU A 41 -33.42 -1.32 -3.26
C LEU A 41 -34.67 -1.19 -4.14
N LEU A 42 -34.52 -0.54 -5.28
CA LEU A 42 -35.43 -0.64 -6.38
C LEU A 42 -35.39 -2.12 -6.77
N SER A 43 -36.41 -2.86 -6.36
CA SER A 43 -36.76 -4.10 -7.05
C SER A 43 -36.67 -3.78 -8.54
N PRO A 44 -35.95 -4.56 -9.35
CA PRO A 44 -35.77 -4.22 -10.74
C PRO A 44 -37.17 -4.16 -11.39
N ALA A 45 -37.57 -2.97 -11.76
CA ALA A 45 -38.56 -2.84 -12.81
C ALA A 45 -37.98 -3.61 -13.99
N GLN A 46 -38.66 -4.62 -14.47
CA GLN A 46 -38.26 -5.41 -15.63
C GLN A 46 -37.85 -4.45 -16.75
N GLY A 47 -36.52 -4.38 -17.03
CA GLY A 47 -35.99 -3.62 -18.15
C GLY A 47 -34.73 -2.78 -17.93
N ALA A 48 -34.39 -2.36 -16.71
CA ALA A 48 -33.14 -1.60 -16.48
C ALA A 48 -31.98 -2.58 -16.25
N THR A 49 -31.00 -2.60 -17.14
CA THR A 49 -29.73 -3.35 -16.95
C THR A 49 -28.98 -2.75 -15.76
N ARG A 50 -28.61 -3.58 -14.81
CA ARG A 50 -27.79 -3.14 -13.66
C ARG A 50 -26.45 -2.60 -14.16
N SER A 51 -26.05 -1.42 -13.69
CA SER A 51 -24.82 -0.74 -14.12
C SER A 51 -23.88 -0.39 -12.95
N THR A 52 -24.29 -0.68 -11.72
CA THR A 52 -23.51 -0.39 -10.51
C THR A 52 -22.83 -1.65 -9.99
N VAL A 53 -21.51 -1.57 -9.76
CA VAL A 53 -20.71 -2.59 -9.08
C VAL A 53 -20.31 -2.08 -7.70
N ILE A 54 -20.53 -2.90 -6.67
CA ILE A 54 -20.15 -2.59 -5.29
C ILE A 54 -19.02 -3.52 -4.87
N ILE A 55 -17.83 -2.93 -4.60
CA ILE A 55 -16.62 -3.64 -4.21
C ILE A 55 -16.44 -3.52 -2.70
N HIS A 56 -16.19 -4.64 -2.04
CA HIS A 56 -15.80 -4.66 -0.64
C HIS A 56 -14.34 -4.22 -0.47
N GLU A 57 -14.12 -3.31 0.47
CA GLU A 57 -12.81 -2.90 0.95
C GLU A 57 -12.69 -3.12 2.46
N THR A 58 -11.53 -3.60 2.89
CA THR A 58 -11.25 -3.77 4.33
C THR A 58 -10.85 -2.43 4.98
N ASN A 59 -10.14 -1.59 4.25
CA ASN A 59 -9.65 -0.30 4.72
C ASN A 59 -10.33 0.85 3.98
N PRO A 60 -10.62 1.97 4.63
CA PRO A 60 -11.13 3.16 3.97
C PRO A 60 -10.05 3.83 3.11
N VAL A 61 -10.48 4.62 2.13
CA VAL A 61 -9.61 5.60 1.47
C VAL A 61 -9.18 6.64 2.50
N ALA A 62 -7.88 6.87 2.59
CA ALA A 62 -7.29 7.82 3.54
C ALA A 62 -7.07 9.23 2.94
N GLY A 63 -7.27 9.38 1.64
CA GLY A 63 -7.14 10.62 0.87
C GLY A 63 -7.08 10.34 -0.62
N LEU A 64 -7.07 11.38 -1.44
CA LEU A 64 -7.09 11.27 -2.91
C LEU A 64 -5.69 11.21 -3.53
N ASN A 65 -4.65 11.64 -2.82
CA ASN A 65 -3.26 11.56 -3.27
C ASN A 65 -2.58 10.32 -2.69
N CYS A 66 -2.51 9.24 -3.45
CA CYS A 66 -1.91 7.97 -3.03
C CYS A 66 -0.36 8.01 -2.96
N SER A 67 0.27 9.12 -3.30
CA SER A 67 1.73 9.27 -3.26
C SER A 67 2.27 9.73 -1.91
N LEU A 68 1.41 9.97 -0.91
CA LEU A 68 1.81 10.35 0.46
C LEU A 68 1.90 9.11 1.35
N SER A 69 2.84 9.08 2.30
CA SER A 69 2.97 7.99 3.27
C SER A 69 1.70 7.77 4.11
N THR A 70 0.96 8.83 4.39
CA THR A 70 -0.27 8.80 5.20
C THR A 70 -1.50 8.29 4.45
N THR A 71 -1.48 8.28 3.13
CA THR A 71 -2.65 7.92 2.29
C THR A 71 -2.40 6.70 1.42
N ASN A 72 -1.14 6.24 1.30
CA ASN A 72 -0.76 5.09 0.49
C ASN A 72 -1.26 3.78 1.12
N ASN A 73 -2.39 3.28 0.61
CA ASN A 73 -2.94 1.98 0.95
C ASN A 73 -3.55 1.31 -0.30
N THR A 74 -3.95 0.04 -0.17
CA THR A 74 -4.50 -0.74 -1.29
C THR A 74 -5.75 -0.12 -1.87
N THR A 75 -6.69 0.34 -1.05
CA THR A 75 -7.94 0.99 -1.47
C THR A 75 -7.67 2.28 -2.26
N CYS A 76 -6.65 3.06 -1.85
CA CYS A 76 -6.22 4.24 -2.61
C CYS A 76 -5.68 3.85 -4.00
N THR A 77 -4.95 2.74 -4.11
CA THR A 77 -4.45 2.24 -5.40
C THR A 77 -5.59 1.75 -6.30
N ASP A 78 -6.57 1.04 -5.73
CA ASP A 78 -7.76 0.57 -6.45
C ASP A 78 -8.58 1.74 -7.00
N MET A 79 -8.81 2.76 -6.18
CA MET A 79 -9.43 4.02 -6.59
C MET A 79 -8.60 4.73 -7.68
N GLY A 80 -7.29 4.88 -7.45
CA GLY A 80 -6.38 5.57 -8.37
C GLY A 80 -6.34 4.94 -9.76
N THR A 81 -6.50 3.62 -9.86
CA THR A 81 -6.55 2.90 -11.14
C THR A 81 -7.81 3.25 -11.93
N LEU A 82 -8.95 3.43 -11.27
CA LEU A 82 -10.18 3.89 -11.92
C LEU A 82 -10.08 5.34 -12.42
N GLN A 83 -9.29 6.17 -11.71
CA GLN A 83 -9.14 7.61 -11.97
C GLN A 83 -7.98 7.97 -12.89
N GLY A 84 -7.01 7.08 -13.09
CA GLY A 84 -5.78 7.41 -13.80
C GLY A 84 -5.43 6.42 -14.90
N MET A 85 -4.94 6.95 -16.02
CA MET A 85 -4.34 6.17 -17.10
C MET A 85 -3.04 6.82 -17.56
N GLY A 86 -2.04 5.97 -17.84
CA GLY A 86 -0.72 6.37 -18.31
C GLY A 86 -0.25 5.49 -19.49
N PHE A 87 1.07 5.40 -19.65
CA PHE A 87 1.70 4.72 -20.80
C PHE A 87 1.62 3.20 -20.75
N ASN A 88 1.39 2.59 -19.60
CA ASN A 88 1.26 1.14 -19.44
C ASN A 88 0.47 0.79 -18.17
N TYR A 89 0.08 -0.46 -18.09
CA TYR A 89 -0.53 -1.10 -16.91
C TYR A 89 -0.13 -2.58 -16.86
N TYR A 90 -0.37 -3.27 -15.75
CA TYR A 90 -0.17 -4.71 -15.63
C TYR A 90 -1.47 -5.46 -15.88
N ASN A 91 -1.38 -6.63 -16.54
CA ASN A 91 -2.50 -7.55 -16.68
C ASN A 91 -2.51 -8.62 -15.55
N ASP A 92 -3.48 -9.53 -15.62
CA ASP A 92 -3.65 -10.66 -14.69
C ASP A 92 -2.50 -11.68 -14.70
N LYS A 93 -1.61 -11.62 -15.70
CA LYS A 93 -0.39 -12.43 -15.82
C LYS A 93 0.87 -11.70 -15.35
N MET A 94 0.74 -10.51 -14.75
CA MET A 94 1.85 -9.64 -14.37
C MET A 94 2.68 -9.13 -15.56
N GLU A 95 2.13 -9.13 -16.77
CA GLU A 95 2.78 -8.62 -17.95
C GLU A 95 2.52 -7.12 -18.09
N ILE A 96 3.53 -6.36 -18.54
CA ILE A 96 3.38 -4.94 -18.85
C ILE A 96 2.66 -4.81 -20.19
N VAL A 97 1.49 -4.20 -20.18
CA VAL A 97 0.72 -3.86 -21.37
C VAL A 97 0.94 -2.39 -21.72
N LYS A 98 1.48 -2.12 -22.91
CA LYS A 98 1.64 -0.75 -23.41
C LYS A 98 0.29 -0.14 -23.77
N ASN A 99 -0.05 0.97 -23.16
CA ASN A 99 -1.27 1.72 -23.49
C ASN A 99 -1.05 2.65 -24.68
N THR A 100 -1.12 2.08 -25.88
CA THR A 100 -0.89 2.81 -27.13
C THR A 100 -1.98 3.84 -27.44
N ILE A 101 -3.09 3.83 -26.70
CA ILE A 101 -4.17 4.83 -26.79
C ILE A 101 -3.73 6.12 -26.10
N PHE A 102 -3.12 6.02 -24.91
CA PHE A 102 -2.60 7.19 -24.19
C PHE A 102 -1.41 7.81 -24.91
N GLY A 103 -0.45 6.98 -25.32
CA GLY A 103 0.77 7.48 -25.92
C GLY A 103 1.77 6.37 -26.28
N SER A 104 3.00 6.78 -26.45
CA SER A 104 4.11 5.88 -26.76
C SER A 104 5.37 6.29 -26.02
N TYR A 105 6.29 5.33 -25.87
CA TYR A 105 7.62 5.63 -25.35
C TYR A 105 8.68 4.82 -26.10
N LYS A 106 9.87 5.41 -26.28
CA LYS A 106 10.99 4.78 -26.97
C LYS A 106 12.33 5.26 -26.44
N VAL A 107 13.30 4.38 -26.49
CA VAL A 107 14.70 4.75 -26.26
C VAL A 107 15.20 5.58 -27.44
N VAL A 108 15.63 6.81 -27.18
CA VAL A 108 16.17 7.74 -28.19
C VAL A 108 17.69 7.87 -28.14
N LYS A 109 18.31 7.45 -27.03
CA LYS A 109 19.76 7.34 -26.88
C LYS A 109 20.11 6.20 -25.93
N ASN A 110 21.11 5.40 -26.29
CA ASN A 110 21.54 4.24 -25.50
C ASN A 110 23.06 4.11 -25.56
N THR A 111 23.73 4.75 -24.61
CA THR A 111 25.17 4.60 -24.36
C THR A 111 25.42 4.27 -22.91
N ALA A 112 26.62 3.83 -22.56
CA ALA A 112 26.95 3.46 -21.19
C ALA A 112 26.78 4.62 -20.17
N THR A 113 26.87 5.88 -20.63
CA THR A 113 26.85 7.09 -19.77
C THR A 113 25.73 8.07 -20.11
N ASP A 114 24.90 7.77 -21.11
CA ASP A 114 23.78 8.62 -21.51
C ASP A 114 22.68 7.73 -22.11
N PHE A 115 21.66 7.46 -21.31
CA PHE A 115 20.50 6.69 -21.71
C PHE A 115 19.28 7.61 -21.66
N ARG A 116 18.52 7.69 -22.75
CA ARG A 116 17.37 8.60 -22.85
C ARG A 116 16.14 7.87 -23.37
N VAL A 117 15.03 8.13 -22.69
CA VAL A 117 13.70 7.61 -23.06
C VAL A 117 12.77 8.78 -23.31
N GLN A 118 12.15 8.82 -24.47
CA GLN A 118 11.13 9.80 -24.83
C GLN A 118 9.75 9.20 -24.63
N TYR A 119 8.88 9.92 -23.91
CA TYR A 119 7.48 9.62 -23.66
C TYR A 119 6.62 10.66 -24.39
N THR A 120 5.74 10.22 -25.28
CA THR A 120 4.91 11.09 -26.13
C THR A 120 3.44 10.82 -25.84
N VAL A 121 2.69 11.83 -25.46
CA VAL A 121 1.23 11.76 -25.31
C VAL A 121 0.58 11.86 -26.68
N ASN A 122 -0.38 11.00 -26.99
CA ASN A 122 -1.10 11.08 -28.26
C ASN A 122 -2.01 12.32 -28.29
N PRO A 123 -2.13 13.01 -29.43
CA PRO A 123 -3.03 14.13 -29.56
C PRO A 123 -4.48 13.80 -29.23
N GLY A 124 -5.21 14.77 -28.70
CA GLY A 124 -6.64 14.65 -28.38
C GLY A 124 -6.95 13.92 -27.08
N ARG A 125 -5.96 13.56 -26.27
CA ARG A 125 -6.21 13.08 -24.89
C ARG A 125 -6.63 14.24 -24.01
N VAL A 126 -7.64 14.02 -23.17
CA VAL A 126 -8.18 15.10 -22.31
C VAL A 126 -8.40 14.63 -20.88
N TRP A 127 -8.36 15.55 -19.95
CA TRP A 127 -8.83 15.41 -18.58
C TRP A 127 -10.37 15.39 -18.52
N SER A 128 -10.93 15.00 -17.39
CA SER A 128 -12.40 14.93 -17.18
C SER A 128 -13.10 16.28 -17.32
N ASP A 129 -12.41 17.39 -17.13
CA ASP A 129 -12.91 18.75 -17.39
C ASP A 129 -12.81 19.15 -18.88
N GLY A 130 -12.08 18.39 -19.69
CA GLY A 130 -11.88 18.63 -21.13
C GLY A 130 -10.55 19.30 -21.47
N THR A 131 -9.72 19.62 -20.49
CA THR A 131 -8.40 20.22 -20.72
C THR A 131 -7.49 19.21 -21.44
N PRO A 132 -6.78 19.58 -22.52
CA PRO A 132 -5.85 18.69 -23.21
C PRO A 132 -4.73 18.19 -22.32
N ILE A 133 -4.43 16.87 -22.40
CA ILE A 133 -3.26 16.26 -21.76
C ILE A 133 -2.07 16.43 -22.70
N THR A 134 -0.97 16.95 -22.15
CA THR A 134 0.28 17.20 -22.89
C THR A 134 1.50 16.74 -22.09
N GLY A 135 2.69 16.88 -22.64
CA GLY A 135 3.94 16.63 -21.94
C GLY A 135 4.13 17.51 -20.69
N VAL A 136 3.48 18.67 -20.63
CA VAL A 136 3.52 19.53 -19.42
C VAL A 136 2.96 18.80 -18.21
N ASP A 137 1.90 18.01 -18.38
CA ASP A 137 1.28 17.21 -17.30
C ASP A 137 2.19 16.07 -16.80
N LEU A 138 3.22 15.71 -17.56
CA LEU A 138 4.20 14.69 -17.18
C LEU A 138 5.33 15.27 -16.29
N LEU A 139 5.55 16.58 -16.34
CA LEU A 139 6.66 17.24 -15.62
C LEU A 139 6.48 17.24 -14.10
N LEU A 140 5.23 17.17 -13.59
CA LEU A 140 5.00 17.10 -12.14
C LEU A 140 5.65 15.85 -11.53
N SER A 141 5.74 14.74 -12.29
CA SER A 141 6.48 13.55 -11.86
C SER A 141 7.95 13.85 -11.53
N HIS A 142 8.59 14.79 -12.27
CA HIS A 142 9.96 15.20 -11.96
C HIS A 142 10.04 16.03 -10.69
N VAL A 143 9.07 16.92 -10.46
CA VAL A 143 9.03 17.75 -9.25
C VAL A 143 8.84 16.89 -7.99
N THR A 144 8.00 15.87 -8.06
CA THR A 144 7.62 15.02 -6.90
C THR A 144 8.56 13.83 -6.67
N GLN A 145 9.52 13.57 -7.57
CA GLN A 145 10.38 12.40 -7.49
C GLN A 145 11.88 12.72 -7.62
N SER A 146 12.29 13.98 -7.88
CA SER A 146 13.70 14.35 -8.01
C SER A 146 14.16 15.19 -6.83
N SER A 147 14.96 14.59 -5.93
CA SER A 147 15.60 15.30 -4.83
C SER A 147 16.49 16.44 -5.33
N ALA A 148 17.22 16.21 -6.43
CA ALA A 148 18.07 17.24 -7.04
C ALA A 148 17.25 18.44 -7.51
N TYR A 149 16.07 18.22 -8.11
CA TYR A 149 15.18 19.31 -8.52
C TYR A 149 14.59 20.02 -7.30
N SER A 150 14.12 19.27 -6.30
CA SER A 150 13.53 19.81 -5.07
C SER A 150 14.51 20.75 -4.36
N ILE A 151 15.75 20.33 -4.16
CA ILE A 151 16.82 21.13 -3.55
C ILE A 151 17.13 22.37 -4.39
N ALA A 152 17.34 22.19 -5.70
CA ALA A 152 17.70 23.27 -6.62
C ALA A 152 16.60 24.32 -6.79
N ALA A 153 15.33 23.94 -6.60
CA ALA A 153 14.18 24.84 -6.62
C ALA A 153 13.82 25.42 -5.24
N GLY A 154 14.59 25.13 -4.21
CA GLY A 154 14.35 25.63 -2.84
C GLY A 154 13.07 25.05 -2.20
N LEU A 155 12.64 23.86 -2.63
CA LEU A 155 11.42 23.21 -2.14
C LEU A 155 11.67 22.38 -0.88
N GLY A 156 12.92 22.24 -0.46
CA GLY A 156 13.37 21.44 0.66
C GLY A 156 14.19 20.23 0.22
N ASP A 157 14.96 19.69 1.15
CA ASP A 157 15.72 18.46 0.97
C ASP A 157 14.86 17.27 1.43
N PRO A 158 14.47 16.36 0.53
CA PRO A 158 13.71 15.17 0.93
C PRO A 158 14.43 14.25 1.91
N ALA A 159 15.77 14.31 2.00
CA ALA A 159 16.55 13.56 2.97
C ALA A 159 16.66 14.27 4.34
N SER A 160 16.08 15.46 4.49
CA SER A 160 16.11 16.20 5.77
C SER A 160 15.30 15.47 6.84
N LYS A 161 15.92 15.32 8.02
CA LYS A 161 15.28 14.75 9.21
C LYS A 161 14.42 15.78 9.97
N THR A 162 14.58 17.06 9.68
CA THR A 162 13.97 18.16 10.46
C THR A 162 12.92 18.95 9.72
N ALA A 163 12.87 18.86 8.39
CA ALA A 163 11.93 19.59 7.56
C ALA A 163 11.48 18.75 6.37
N LYS A 164 10.17 18.69 6.14
CA LYS A 164 9.60 18.00 4.98
C LYS A 164 9.72 18.88 3.73
N PRO A 165 9.90 18.30 2.53
CA PRO A 165 9.86 19.04 1.29
C PRO A 165 8.43 19.53 1.02
N ALA A 166 8.27 20.57 0.19
CA ALA A 166 6.96 21.13 -0.18
C ALA A 166 6.06 20.06 -0.82
N PHE A 167 6.61 19.23 -1.70
CA PHE A 167 5.94 18.02 -2.22
C PHE A 167 6.36 16.81 -1.39
N ASN A 168 5.63 16.51 -0.32
CA ASN A 168 5.99 15.48 0.66
C ASN A 168 5.57 14.06 0.21
N GLY A 169 6.08 13.60 -0.94
CA GLY A 169 5.74 12.30 -1.53
C GLY A 169 6.77 11.20 -1.27
N LEU A 170 6.35 9.95 -1.53
CA LEU A 170 7.18 8.75 -1.39
C LEU A 170 8.20 8.55 -2.55
N GLY A 171 8.19 9.41 -3.57
CA GLY A 171 8.94 9.19 -4.81
C GLY A 171 10.45 9.46 -4.74
N TYR A 172 10.91 10.20 -3.74
CA TYR A 172 12.29 10.73 -3.71
C TYR A 172 13.40 9.71 -3.43
N SER A 173 13.10 8.54 -2.91
CA SER A 173 14.12 7.49 -2.67
C SER A 173 14.15 6.41 -3.76
N GLY A 174 13.29 6.53 -4.76
CA GLY A 174 13.07 5.51 -5.78
C GLY A 174 14.11 5.51 -6.91
N THR A 175 13.92 4.60 -7.84
CA THR A 175 14.76 4.46 -9.04
C THR A 175 14.79 5.74 -9.88
N TYR A 176 13.69 6.49 -9.91
CA TYR A 176 13.62 7.78 -10.60
C TYR A 176 14.68 8.75 -10.03
N ASP A 177 14.65 9.02 -8.75
CA ASP A 177 15.56 9.94 -8.07
C ASP A 177 17.05 9.56 -8.24
N LYS A 178 17.33 8.27 -8.12
CA LYS A 178 18.72 7.77 -8.16
C LYS A 178 19.33 7.81 -9.57
N ASN A 179 18.54 7.73 -10.63
CA ASN A 179 19.05 7.52 -11.99
C ASN A 179 18.73 8.64 -12.99
N ILE A 180 17.62 9.39 -12.80
CA ILE A 180 17.27 10.50 -13.69
C ILE A 180 18.14 11.72 -13.36
N VAL A 181 18.82 12.25 -14.38
CA VAL A 181 19.67 13.45 -14.25
C VAL A 181 19.10 14.67 -14.97
N GLY A 182 18.04 14.49 -15.74
CA GLY A 182 17.39 15.58 -16.45
C GLY A 182 16.08 15.18 -17.10
N VAL A 183 15.26 16.18 -17.35
CA VAL A 183 14.02 16.08 -18.09
C VAL A 183 13.94 17.22 -19.11
N THR A 184 13.49 16.92 -20.33
CA THR A 184 13.33 17.92 -21.38
C THR A 184 11.95 17.79 -22.01
N LEU A 185 11.23 18.91 -22.10
CA LEU A 185 9.97 19.01 -22.84
C LEU A 185 10.25 19.32 -24.32
N SER A 186 9.54 18.69 -25.25
CA SER A 186 9.62 19.00 -26.68
C SER A 186 9.01 20.36 -27.01
N ALA A 187 9.39 20.96 -28.14
CA ALA A 187 8.90 22.27 -28.56
C ALA A 187 7.37 22.31 -28.78
N ASP A 188 6.79 21.20 -29.24
CA ASP A 188 5.34 21.02 -29.40
C ASP A 188 4.62 20.68 -28.07
N GLN A 189 5.36 20.59 -26.99
CA GLN A 189 4.89 20.23 -25.64
C GLN A 189 4.19 18.86 -25.54
N MET A 190 4.32 17.98 -26.52
CA MET A 190 3.66 16.67 -26.50
C MET A 190 4.54 15.57 -25.93
N SER A 191 5.84 15.77 -25.82
CA SER A 191 6.78 14.75 -25.39
C SER A 191 7.68 15.23 -24.25
N VAL A 192 7.98 14.31 -23.34
CA VAL A 192 9.00 14.48 -22.30
C VAL A 192 10.11 13.46 -22.55
N THR A 193 11.37 13.91 -22.55
CA THR A 193 12.53 13.03 -22.60
C THR A 193 13.19 12.96 -21.23
N LEU A 194 13.22 11.79 -20.62
CA LEU A 194 13.98 11.52 -19.40
C LEU A 194 15.41 11.14 -19.78
N GLN A 195 16.38 11.78 -19.14
CA GLN A 195 17.80 11.46 -19.25
C GLN A 195 18.25 10.70 -18.01
N TYR A 196 18.78 9.51 -18.21
CA TYR A 196 19.34 8.64 -17.17
C TYR A 196 20.86 8.70 -17.20
N LYS A 197 21.50 8.48 -16.05
CA LYS A 197 22.96 8.40 -15.90
C LYS A 197 23.58 7.29 -16.76
N SER A 198 22.85 6.18 -16.92
CA SER A 198 23.27 4.98 -17.66
C SER A 198 22.03 4.14 -17.95
N PRO A 199 22.09 3.11 -18.80
CA PRO A 199 21.01 2.16 -18.96
C PRO A 199 20.56 1.59 -17.62
N VAL A 200 19.24 1.64 -17.36
CA VAL A 200 18.62 1.22 -16.10
C VAL A 200 17.65 0.07 -16.36
N ALA A 201 17.60 -0.89 -15.46
CA ALA A 201 16.64 -1.99 -15.54
C ALA A 201 15.21 -1.47 -15.37
N ASN A 202 14.28 -2.13 -16.04
CA ASN A 202 12.85 -1.81 -15.92
C ASN A 202 12.52 -0.32 -16.22
N TRP A 203 13.32 0.33 -17.07
CA TRP A 203 13.13 1.73 -17.46
C TRP A 203 11.73 2.02 -18.00
N ASP A 204 11.08 1.03 -18.60
CA ASP A 204 9.73 1.08 -19.13
C ASP A 204 8.63 1.15 -18.06
N ILE A 205 8.97 0.80 -16.81
CA ILE A 205 8.06 0.91 -15.65
C ILE A 205 8.14 2.31 -15.01
N TYR A 206 9.29 2.97 -15.09
CA TYR A 206 9.55 4.24 -14.42
C TYR A 206 9.19 5.49 -15.23
N GLY A 207 8.31 5.36 -16.20
CA GLY A 207 7.85 6.49 -17.00
C GLY A 207 7.08 7.52 -16.16
N PRO A 208 7.04 8.78 -16.62
CA PRO A 208 6.29 9.82 -15.93
C PRO A 208 4.78 9.58 -16.11
N GLY A 209 4.02 9.59 -15.00
CA GLY A 209 2.56 9.59 -15.04
C GLY A 209 2.00 10.99 -15.29
N PRO A 210 0.85 11.12 -15.97
CA PRO A 210 0.19 12.41 -16.13
C PRO A 210 -0.44 12.87 -14.80
N SER A 211 -0.38 14.16 -14.55
CA SER A 211 -1.04 14.82 -13.42
C SER A 211 -1.73 16.09 -13.89
N PRO A 212 -2.94 16.43 -13.42
CA PRO A 212 -3.69 17.60 -13.87
C PRO A 212 -3.08 18.89 -13.33
N VAL A 213 -1.94 19.32 -13.89
CA VAL A 213 -1.17 20.47 -13.38
C VAL A 213 -1.97 21.77 -13.40
N HIS A 214 -2.88 21.97 -14.37
CA HIS A 214 -3.77 23.12 -14.40
C HIS A 214 -4.67 23.17 -13.16
N ALA A 215 -5.26 22.05 -12.78
CA ALA A 215 -6.11 21.98 -11.59
C ALA A 215 -5.31 22.24 -10.31
N LEU A 216 -4.08 21.70 -10.21
CA LEU A 216 -3.18 21.97 -9.08
C LEU A 216 -2.79 23.46 -8.98
N VAL A 217 -2.48 24.10 -10.10
CA VAL A 217 -2.18 25.55 -10.13
C VAL A 217 -3.37 26.35 -9.64
N LEU A 218 -4.55 26.15 -10.25
CA LEU A 218 -5.77 26.87 -9.85
C LEU A 218 -6.12 26.65 -8.38
N LEU A 219 -5.96 25.42 -7.88
CA LEU A 219 -6.17 25.06 -6.47
C LEU A 219 -5.21 25.85 -5.57
N SER A 220 -3.91 25.89 -5.91
CA SER A 220 -2.87 26.61 -5.17
C SER A 220 -3.06 28.13 -5.19
N GLU A 221 -3.81 28.65 -6.15
CA GLU A 221 -4.24 30.06 -6.26
C GLU A 221 -5.55 30.34 -5.50
N GLY A 222 -6.12 29.33 -4.82
CA GLY A 222 -7.34 29.46 -4.01
C GLY A 222 -8.64 29.40 -4.81
N LYS A 223 -8.60 28.98 -6.08
CA LYS A 223 -9.82 28.80 -6.90
C LYS A 223 -10.68 27.68 -6.33
N LYS A 224 -12.00 27.83 -6.46
CA LYS A 224 -13.02 26.90 -5.91
C LYS A 224 -13.92 26.27 -6.99
N ALA A 225 -13.61 26.48 -8.26
CA ALA A 225 -14.36 25.97 -9.41
C ALA A 225 -13.38 25.57 -10.52
N LEU A 226 -13.84 24.71 -11.43
CA LEU A 226 -13.12 24.38 -12.65
C LEU A 226 -12.91 25.66 -13.47
N GLY A 227 -11.72 25.81 -14.07
CA GLY A 227 -11.41 26.91 -14.96
C GLY A 227 -12.09 26.77 -16.32
N THR A 228 -12.18 27.88 -17.05
CA THR A 228 -12.47 27.83 -18.49
C THR A 228 -11.32 27.17 -19.24
N ALA A 229 -11.51 26.81 -20.50
CA ALA A 229 -10.44 26.26 -21.34
C ALA A 229 -9.20 27.18 -21.38
N GLU A 230 -9.40 28.48 -21.47
CA GLU A 230 -8.32 29.49 -21.49
C GLU A 230 -7.61 29.58 -20.15
N GLU A 231 -8.35 29.60 -19.03
CA GLU A 231 -7.78 29.62 -17.69
C GLU A 231 -6.95 28.36 -17.42
N ASN A 232 -7.41 27.18 -17.86
CA ASN A 232 -6.73 25.91 -17.70
C ASN A 232 -5.42 25.88 -18.50
N LEU A 233 -5.43 26.34 -19.75
CA LEU A 233 -4.21 26.46 -20.56
C LEU A 233 -3.22 27.46 -19.95
N ALA A 234 -3.70 28.63 -19.55
CA ALA A 234 -2.87 29.64 -18.87
C ALA A 234 -2.30 29.10 -17.53
N ALA A 235 -3.04 28.24 -16.82
CA ALA A 235 -2.53 27.58 -15.62
C ALA A 235 -1.40 26.59 -15.93
N LYS A 236 -1.48 25.85 -17.03
CA LYS A 236 -0.37 25.00 -17.52
C LYS A 236 0.87 25.82 -17.88
N ASP A 237 0.70 26.96 -18.53
CA ASP A 237 1.80 27.87 -18.84
C ASP A 237 2.45 28.43 -17.57
N ARG A 238 1.66 28.79 -16.55
CA ARG A 238 2.19 29.23 -15.24
C ARG A 238 2.97 28.11 -14.53
N PHE A 239 2.49 26.86 -14.59
CA PHE A 239 3.23 25.71 -14.08
C PHE A 239 4.56 25.55 -14.81
N LEU A 240 4.55 25.57 -16.15
CA LEU A 240 5.74 25.41 -16.97
C LEU A 240 6.76 26.53 -16.73
N ALA A 241 6.29 27.79 -16.61
CA ALA A 241 7.14 28.91 -16.27
C ALA A 241 7.79 28.77 -14.89
N ALA A 242 6.98 28.35 -13.87
CA ALA A 242 7.48 28.11 -12.52
C ALA A 242 8.48 26.94 -12.48
N PHE A 243 8.21 25.86 -13.22
CA PHE A 243 9.09 24.70 -13.35
C PHE A 243 10.45 25.10 -13.97
N ASN A 244 10.45 25.78 -15.11
CA ASN A 244 11.66 26.16 -15.84
C ASN A 244 12.52 27.18 -15.05
N SER A 245 11.90 28.17 -14.43
CA SER A 245 12.59 29.20 -13.64
C SER A 245 12.91 28.75 -12.21
N LYS A 246 12.43 27.56 -11.79
CA LYS A 246 12.48 27.09 -10.40
C LYS A 246 11.92 28.13 -9.42
N ASN A 247 10.77 28.72 -9.75
CA ASN A 247 10.13 29.72 -8.91
C ASN A 247 9.68 29.10 -7.58
N THR A 248 10.50 29.25 -6.54
CA THR A 248 10.28 28.67 -5.22
C THR A 248 8.93 29.03 -4.63
N ALA A 249 8.51 30.28 -4.74
CA ALA A 249 7.25 30.75 -4.13
C ALA A 249 6.03 30.10 -4.79
N ALA A 250 5.99 30.04 -6.13
CA ALA A 250 4.89 29.43 -6.86
C ALA A 250 4.87 27.91 -6.63
N LEU A 251 6.04 27.25 -6.74
CA LEU A 251 6.14 25.80 -6.55
C LEU A 251 5.83 25.36 -5.12
N LYS A 252 6.19 26.14 -4.09
CA LYS A 252 5.80 25.85 -2.70
C LYS A 252 4.30 25.87 -2.51
N LYS A 253 3.58 26.87 -3.05
CA LYS A 253 2.12 26.90 -2.98
C LYS A 253 1.49 25.67 -3.62
N MET A 254 1.98 25.26 -4.79
CA MET A 254 1.53 24.03 -5.46
C MET A 254 1.85 22.78 -4.61
N GLY A 255 3.05 22.74 -3.99
CA GLY A 255 3.46 21.65 -3.12
C GLY A 255 2.61 21.54 -1.86
N ASP A 256 2.27 22.67 -1.25
CA ASP A 256 1.39 22.73 -0.09
C ASP A 256 -0.01 22.18 -0.44
N SER A 257 -0.60 22.61 -1.57
CA SER A 257 -1.87 22.05 -2.05
C SER A 257 -1.75 20.56 -2.39
N TRP A 258 -0.72 20.15 -3.10
CA TRP A 258 -0.50 18.74 -3.48
C TRP A 258 -0.35 17.82 -2.26
N SER A 259 0.30 18.30 -1.19
CA SER A 259 0.57 17.54 0.02
C SER A 259 -0.59 17.51 1.02
N ASN A 260 -1.47 18.52 1.00
CA ASN A 260 -2.47 18.71 2.05
C ASN A 260 -3.93 18.71 1.54
N ASP A 261 -4.24 19.37 0.41
CA ASP A 261 -5.65 19.55 0.00
C ASP A 261 -6.31 18.24 -0.45
N TYR A 262 -5.52 17.30 -0.96
CA TYR A 262 -5.99 15.97 -1.39
C TYR A 262 -6.16 14.97 -0.24
N THR A 263 -5.97 15.37 1.02
CA THR A 263 -6.11 14.45 2.18
C THR A 263 -7.55 14.34 2.69
N ILE A 264 -8.53 14.81 1.92
CA ILE A 264 -9.95 14.71 2.23
C ILE A 264 -10.48 13.29 2.09
N THR A 265 -11.44 12.94 2.94
CA THR A 265 -12.12 11.61 2.96
C THR A 265 -13.64 11.71 2.85
N THR A 266 -14.20 12.90 2.94
CA THR A 266 -15.61 13.19 2.66
C THR A 266 -15.70 14.02 1.40
N ILE A 267 -16.54 13.60 0.46
CA ILE A 267 -16.74 14.26 -0.83
C ILE A 267 -18.24 14.40 -1.06
N ASP A 268 -18.65 15.63 -1.29
CA ASP A 268 -20.02 16.01 -1.58
C ASP A 268 -20.08 17.18 -2.57
N LYS A 269 -21.26 17.77 -2.75
CA LYS A 269 -21.49 18.90 -3.68
C LYS A 269 -20.72 20.17 -3.32
N SER A 270 -20.21 20.29 -2.09
CA SER A 270 -19.41 21.44 -1.65
C SER A 270 -17.91 21.25 -1.89
N THR A 271 -17.50 20.02 -2.23
CA THR A 271 -16.09 19.70 -2.49
C THR A 271 -15.58 20.46 -3.70
N ASN A 272 -14.37 21.02 -3.57
CA ASN A 272 -13.73 21.74 -4.68
C ASN A 272 -13.50 20.77 -5.87
N PRO A 273 -14.14 21.00 -7.03
CA PRO A 273 -14.06 20.06 -8.17
C PRO A 273 -12.66 19.97 -8.78
N LEU A 274 -11.75 20.92 -8.51
CA LEU A 274 -10.35 20.84 -8.94
C LEU A 274 -9.62 19.63 -8.33
N LEU A 275 -10.04 19.15 -7.17
CA LEU A 275 -9.49 17.95 -6.53
C LEU A 275 -9.91 16.64 -7.22
N LEU A 276 -10.92 16.68 -8.06
CA LEU A 276 -11.55 15.50 -8.66
C LEU A 276 -11.22 15.33 -10.15
N VAL A 277 -10.40 16.22 -10.73
CA VAL A 277 -9.99 16.15 -12.13
C VAL A 277 -9.13 14.90 -12.37
N SER A 278 -9.53 14.07 -13.31
CA SER A 278 -8.89 12.77 -13.59
C SER A 278 -8.89 12.45 -15.10
N ASN A 279 -8.12 11.44 -15.54
CA ASN A 279 -8.13 10.97 -16.93
C ASN A 279 -8.47 9.49 -17.07
N GLY A 280 -8.87 8.83 -15.97
CA GLY A 280 -9.32 7.44 -15.97
C GLY A 280 -10.75 7.27 -16.44
N GLY A 281 -11.21 5.99 -16.45
CA GLY A 281 -12.57 5.64 -16.86
C GLY A 281 -13.67 6.12 -15.92
N PHE A 282 -13.32 6.44 -14.68
CA PHE A 282 -14.24 6.91 -13.66
C PHE A 282 -13.71 8.16 -12.96
N ILE A 283 -14.65 8.98 -12.46
CA ILE A 283 -14.41 10.17 -11.62
C ILE A 283 -15.14 9.99 -10.30
N ILE A 284 -14.57 10.52 -9.21
CA ILE A 284 -15.22 10.45 -7.90
C ILE A 284 -16.45 11.37 -7.91
N ASP A 285 -17.59 10.83 -7.49
CA ASP A 285 -18.86 11.53 -7.36
C ASP A 285 -19.13 11.95 -5.92
N SER A 286 -18.92 11.00 -4.98
CA SER A 286 -19.16 11.25 -3.56
C SER A 286 -18.37 10.28 -2.66
N ALA A 287 -18.13 10.67 -1.41
CA ALA A 287 -17.55 9.80 -0.40
C ALA A 287 -18.09 10.13 1.00
N VAL A 288 -18.39 9.09 1.77
CA VAL A 288 -18.66 9.16 3.20
C VAL A 288 -17.46 8.56 3.93
N ALA A 289 -16.78 9.36 4.72
CA ALA A 289 -15.56 8.97 5.42
C ALA A 289 -15.72 7.60 6.11
N LYS A 290 -14.75 6.72 5.92
CA LYS A 290 -14.68 5.37 6.51
C LYS A 290 -15.84 4.42 6.13
N THR A 291 -16.70 4.78 5.19
CA THR A 291 -17.90 4.00 4.86
C THR A 291 -17.99 3.65 3.39
N THR A 292 -18.06 4.65 2.51
CA THR A 292 -18.24 4.43 1.06
C THR A 292 -17.54 5.49 0.23
N MET A 293 -17.16 5.10 -0.98
CA MET A 293 -16.77 6.04 -2.04
C MET A 293 -17.42 5.61 -3.35
N THR A 294 -18.10 6.54 -4.01
CA THR A 294 -18.79 6.32 -5.28
C THR A 294 -18.06 7.03 -6.41
N LEU A 295 -17.79 6.28 -7.46
CA LEU A 295 -17.23 6.80 -8.70
C LEU A 295 -18.22 6.57 -9.84
N LYS A 296 -18.31 7.52 -10.76
CA LYS A 296 -19.16 7.46 -11.97
C LYS A 296 -18.32 7.49 -13.23
N LEU A 297 -18.86 6.88 -14.27
CA LEU A 297 -18.23 6.87 -15.60
C LEU A 297 -17.82 8.29 -16.02
N ASN A 298 -16.57 8.42 -16.47
CA ASN A 298 -16.05 9.66 -17.04
C ASN A 298 -16.51 9.79 -18.50
N PRO A 299 -17.43 10.71 -18.82
CA PRO A 299 -17.97 10.83 -20.18
C PRO A 299 -16.91 11.31 -21.20
N LYS A 300 -15.79 11.85 -20.73
CA LYS A 300 -14.67 12.31 -21.58
C LYS A 300 -13.51 11.32 -21.62
N TYR A 301 -13.67 10.11 -21.04
CA TYR A 301 -12.61 9.12 -21.01
C TYR A 301 -12.16 8.71 -22.41
N ASN A 302 -10.88 8.95 -22.68
CA ASN A 302 -10.25 8.60 -23.96
C ASN A 302 -8.74 8.27 -23.80
N SER A 303 -8.28 8.03 -22.59
CA SER A 303 -6.87 7.84 -22.24
C SER A 303 -6.44 6.37 -22.13
N GLY A 304 -7.34 5.41 -22.35
CA GLY A 304 -7.02 3.99 -22.21
C GLY A 304 -7.99 3.09 -22.99
N PRO A 305 -8.02 1.77 -22.69
CA PRO A 305 -8.88 0.83 -23.37
C PRO A 305 -10.34 1.29 -23.37
N LYS A 306 -11.02 1.06 -24.49
CA LYS A 306 -12.43 1.45 -24.65
C LYS A 306 -13.29 0.77 -23.59
N MET A 307 -14.18 1.53 -22.96
CA MET A 307 -15.23 0.98 -22.11
C MET A 307 -16.12 0.06 -22.94
N SER A 308 -15.94 -1.25 -22.81
CA SER A 308 -16.69 -2.30 -23.50
C SER A 308 -17.77 -2.92 -22.63
N GLY A 309 -17.67 -2.74 -21.32
CA GLY A 309 -18.65 -3.18 -20.34
C GLY A 309 -19.83 -2.23 -20.19
N SER A 310 -20.81 -2.64 -19.35
CA SER A 310 -22.03 -1.87 -19.07
C SER A 310 -21.99 -1.14 -17.71
N VAL A 311 -20.89 -1.26 -16.96
CA VAL A 311 -20.77 -0.64 -15.64
C VAL A 311 -20.49 0.86 -15.78
N ASP A 312 -21.33 1.68 -15.18
CA ASP A 312 -21.22 3.14 -15.16
C ASP A 312 -20.98 3.72 -13.76
N THR A 313 -21.15 2.90 -12.72
CA THR A 313 -20.95 3.29 -11.32
C THR A 313 -20.18 2.21 -10.57
N VAL A 314 -19.13 2.63 -9.86
CA VAL A 314 -18.35 1.77 -8.96
C VAL A 314 -18.46 2.34 -7.56
N VAL A 315 -18.79 1.49 -6.58
CA VAL A 315 -18.87 1.86 -5.18
C VAL A 315 -17.87 1.02 -4.38
N PHE A 316 -16.94 1.64 -3.72
CA PHE A 316 -16.15 1.01 -2.67
C PHE A 316 -16.93 1.07 -1.36
N LYS A 317 -17.26 -0.10 -0.79
CA LYS A 317 -17.97 -0.24 0.49
C LYS A 317 -17.03 -0.82 1.53
N VAL A 318 -16.75 -0.05 2.59
CA VAL A 318 -15.84 -0.47 3.65
C VAL A 318 -16.56 -1.36 4.65
N ILE A 319 -16.08 -2.58 4.82
CA ILE A 319 -16.56 -3.54 5.83
C ILE A 319 -15.32 -4.20 6.45
N GLY A 320 -14.94 -3.79 7.66
CA GLY A 320 -13.71 -4.27 8.32
C GLY A 320 -13.78 -5.74 8.77
N ASP A 321 -14.98 -6.26 9.05
CA ASP A 321 -15.19 -7.64 9.50
C ASP A 321 -15.47 -8.56 8.31
N GLY A 322 -14.67 -9.62 8.16
CA GLY A 322 -14.76 -10.55 7.03
C GLY A 322 -16.06 -11.40 7.03
N THR A 323 -16.64 -11.67 8.20
CA THR A 323 -17.92 -12.39 8.32
C THR A 323 -19.06 -11.51 7.86
N ALA A 324 -19.06 -10.24 8.32
CA ALA A 324 -20.03 -9.24 7.85
C ALA A 324 -19.93 -9.01 6.34
N ALA A 325 -18.73 -8.95 5.79
CA ALA A 325 -18.51 -8.81 4.35
C ALA A 325 -19.02 -10.03 3.56
N THR A 326 -18.80 -11.25 4.07
CA THR A 326 -19.35 -12.48 3.48
C THR A 326 -20.88 -12.48 3.50
N GLN A 327 -21.49 -12.04 4.60
CA GLN A 327 -22.94 -11.91 4.71
C GLN A 327 -23.48 -10.83 3.75
N ALA A 328 -22.80 -9.68 3.64
CA ALA A 328 -23.18 -8.63 2.71
C ALA A 328 -23.17 -9.13 1.24
N LEU A 329 -22.18 -9.98 0.89
CA LEU A 329 -22.15 -10.61 -0.43
C LEU A 329 -23.31 -11.58 -0.62
N ALA A 330 -23.62 -12.41 0.38
CA ALA A 330 -24.75 -13.33 0.35
C ALA A 330 -26.09 -12.61 0.18
N ASN A 331 -26.24 -11.44 0.78
CA ASN A 331 -27.43 -10.59 0.68
C ASN A 331 -27.47 -9.76 -0.62
N GLY A 332 -26.42 -9.76 -1.45
CA GLY A 332 -26.33 -8.93 -2.64
C GLY A 332 -26.05 -7.45 -2.38
N GLU A 333 -25.57 -7.11 -1.18
CA GLU A 333 -25.19 -5.74 -0.79
C GLU A 333 -23.82 -5.33 -1.33
N ILE A 334 -23.01 -6.28 -1.74
CA ILE A 334 -21.75 -6.12 -2.48
C ILE A 334 -21.71 -7.13 -3.62
N ASP A 335 -20.93 -6.85 -4.66
CA ASP A 335 -20.77 -7.71 -5.85
C ASP A 335 -19.43 -8.42 -5.89
N ILE A 336 -18.42 -7.79 -5.33
CA ILE A 336 -17.05 -8.32 -5.26
C ILE A 336 -16.60 -8.28 -3.82
N TYR A 337 -16.28 -9.46 -3.29
CA TYR A 337 -15.54 -9.61 -2.04
C TYR A 337 -14.05 -9.68 -2.37
N ALA A 338 -13.27 -8.76 -1.83
CA ALA A 338 -11.82 -8.71 -1.94
C ALA A 338 -11.17 -8.67 -0.54
N GLY A 339 -11.77 -9.38 0.41
CA GLY A 339 -11.35 -9.36 1.81
C GLY A 339 -10.18 -10.31 2.08
N GLN A 340 -9.68 -10.22 3.30
CA GLN A 340 -8.63 -11.11 3.75
C GLN A 340 -9.16 -12.54 3.93
N ALA A 341 -8.56 -13.50 3.24
CA ALA A 341 -8.96 -14.88 3.30
C ALA A 341 -8.71 -15.51 4.67
N THR A 342 -9.76 -16.10 5.24
CA THR A 342 -9.70 -17.04 6.37
C THR A 342 -10.40 -18.34 5.97
N ALA A 343 -10.09 -19.46 6.65
CA ALA A 343 -10.74 -20.74 6.36
C ALA A 343 -12.27 -20.65 6.48
N ASP A 344 -12.76 -19.96 7.53
CA ASP A 344 -14.19 -19.80 7.76
C ASP A 344 -14.86 -18.92 6.69
N ALA A 345 -14.19 -17.83 6.27
CA ALA A 345 -14.68 -16.98 5.19
C ALA A 345 -14.78 -17.77 3.87
N VAL A 346 -13.74 -18.54 3.52
CA VAL A 346 -13.76 -19.38 2.31
C VAL A 346 -14.86 -20.45 2.37
N ALA A 347 -15.01 -21.13 3.51
CA ALA A 347 -16.07 -22.11 3.71
C ALA A 347 -17.47 -21.48 3.61
N ALA A 348 -17.65 -20.26 4.10
CA ALA A 348 -18.91 -19.52 3.99
C ALA A 348 -19.17 -19.07 2.54
N LEU A 349 -18.15 -18.51 1.86
CA LEU A 349 -18.25 -18.07 0.45
C LEU A 349 -18.62 -19.24 -0.47
N ASN A 350 -18.02 -20.41 -0.27
CA ASN A 350 -18.32 -21.61 -1.08
C ASN A 350 -19.77 -22.13 -0.95
N LYS A 351 -20.51 -21.70 0.06
CA LYS A 351 -21.94 -22.03 0.24
C LYS A 351 -22.88 -21.09 -0.52
N ILE A 352 -22.39 -19.96 -1.01
CA ILE A 352 -23.22 -18.97 -1.73
C ILE A 352 -23.30 -19.36 -3.21
N SER A 353 -24.46 -19.81 -3.65
CA SER A 353 -24.65 -20.31 -5.02
C SER A 353 -24.59 -19.23 -6.12
N SER A 354 -24.82 -17.96 -5.75
CA SER A 354 -24.87 -16.82 -6.69
C SER A 354 -23.50 -16.23 -7.03
N ILE A 355 -22.40 -16.76 -6.48
CA ILE A 355 -21.04 -16.22 -6.68
C ILE A 355 -20.10 -17.24 -7.33
N ASN A 356 -19.01 -16.75 -7.90
CA ASN A 356 -17.82 -17.50 -8.25
C ASN A 356 -16.73 -17.15 -7.23
N VAL A 357 -16.15 -18.18 -6.58
CA VAL A 357 -14.96 -18.01 -5.74
C VAL A 357 -13.73 -18.25 -6.60
N VAL A 358 -12.85 -17.26 -6.70
CA VAL A 358 -11.61 -17.33 -7.46
C VAL A 358 -10.45 -17.27 -6.48
N GLY A 359 -9.63 -18.34 -6.45
CA GLY A 359 -8.38 -18.37 -5.72
C GLY A 359 -7.22 -17.93 -6.62
N ALA A 360 -6.35 -17.07 -6.10
CA ALA A 360 -5.12 -16.67 -6.77
C ALA A 360 -3.97 -16.57 -5.74
N ILE A 361 -2.72 -16.73 -6.18
CA ILE A 361 -1.58 -16.30 -5.36
C ILE A 361 -1.49 -14.79 -5.50
N SER A 362 -1.72 -14.07 -4.40
CA SER A 362 -1.54 -12.63 -4.35
C SER A 362 -0.05 -12.28 -4.43
N GLY A 363 0.28 -11.11 -4.99
CA GLY A 363 1.62 -10.53 -4.91
C GLY A 363 2.05 -10.14 -3.49
N ALA A 364 1.16 -10.24 -2.50
CA ALA A 364 1.44 -9.95 -1.11
C ALA A 364 2.08 -11.15 -0.38
N TYR A 365 2.89 -10.86 0.62
CA TYR A 365 3.44 -11.88 1.53
C TYR A 365 3.45 -11.39 2.97
N GLU A 366 3.11 -12.28 3.90
CA GLU A 366 3.22 -12.06 5.34
C GLU A 366 4.65 -12.32 5.80
N HIS A 367 5.13 -11.51 6.74
CA HIS A 367 6.47 -11.61 7.31
C HIS A 367 6.49 -11.04 8.72
N TRP A 368 7.52 -11.41 9.48
CA TRP A 368 7.87 -10.79 10.75
C TRP A 368 9.14 -9.98 10.58
N ASP A 369 9.11 -8.71 10.98
CA ASP A 369 10.23 -7.79 10.99
C ASP A 369 10.61 -7.44 12.43
N LEU A 370 11.90 -7.27 12.67
CA LEU A 370 12.42 -6.80 13.95
C LEU A 370 12.87 -5.35 13.84
N HIS A 371 12.62 -4.58 14.88
CA HIS A 371 13.14 -3.22 14.98
C HIS A 371 14.66 -3.30 15.17
N TYR A 372 15.41 -2.80 14.20
CA TYR A 372 16.85 -3.01 14.12
C TYR A 372 17.64 -1.83 14.69
N ASP A 373 17.23 -0.61 14.35
CA ASP A 373 17.85 0.63 14.83
C ASP A 373 16.84 1.78 14.84
N THR A 374 17.26 2.95 15.29
CA THR A 374 16.42 4.15 15.28
C THR A 374 16.04 4.53 13.85
N VAL A 375 14.75 4.65 13.62
CA VAL A 375 14.21 5.16 12.36
C VAL A 375 14.35 6.69 12.33
N ASP A 376 14.70 7.25 11.19
CA ASP A 376 14.85 8.69 11.03
C ASP A 376 13.54 9.43 11.34
N GLY A 377 13.64 10.44 12.19
CA GLY A 377 12.50 11.23 12.66
C GLY A 377 11.79 10.68 13.89
N GLU A 378 12.14 9.47 14.33
CA GLU A 378 11.58 8.82 15.52
C GLU A 378 12.47 9.00 16.76
N SER A 379 11.88 8.78 17.94
CA SER A 379 12.62 8.69 19.19
C SER A 379 13.65 7.55 19.14
N PRO A 380 14.79 7.67 19.85
CA PRO A 380 15.81 6.63 19.84
C PRO A 380 15.26 5.26 20.23
N TYR A 381 15.52 4.25 19.41
CA TYR A 381 15.19 2.87 19.73
C TYR A 381 16.17 2.30 20.77
N THR A 382 15.64 1.93 21.91
CA THR A 382 16.40 1.35 23.03
C THR A 382 15.99 -0.08 23.36
N GLY A 383 15.25 -0.71 22.42
CA GLY A 383 14.67 -2.03 22.65
C GLY A 383 15.65 -3.19 22.49
N LEU A 384 15.09 -4.40 22.58
CA LEU A 384 15.80 -5.67 22.72
C LEU A 384 16.73 -5.99 21.54
N PHE A 385 16.36 -5.57 20.33
CA PHE A 385 17.01 -6.01 19.09
C PHE A 385 17.98 -4.98 18.48
N LYS A 386 18.24 -3.87 19.17
CA LYS A 386 19.10 -2.80 18.66
C LYS A 386 20.51 -3.28 18.36
N THR A 387 21.07 -2.83 17.24
CA THR A 387 22.38 -3.28 16.76
C THR A 387 23.54 -2.93 17.66
N SER A 388 23.48 -1.83 18.39
CA SER A 388 24.55 -1.40 19.31
C SER A 388 24.85 -2.40 20.43
N ASP A 389 23.92 -3.36 20.71
CA ASP A 389 24.17 -4.44 21.67
C ASP A 389 24.95 -5.62 21.07
N GLY A 390 25.37 -5.53 19.80
CA GLY A 390 26.33 -6.44 19.16
C GLY A 390 25.88 -7.90 19.16
N ALA A 391 26.76 -8.81 19.62
CA ALA A 391 26.49 -10.25 19.61
C ALA A 391 25.28 -10.68 20.46
N LYS A 392 24.92 -9.91 21.49
CA LYS A 392 23.76 -10.18 22.33
C LYS A 392 22.47 -9.99 21.53
N SER A 393 22.29 -8.83 20.89
CA SER A 393 21.09 -8.55 20.12
C SER A 393 20.97 -9.45 18.89
N LEU A 394 22.09 -9.78 18.23
CA LEU A 394 22.09 -10.74 17.14
C LEU A 394 21.58 -12.11 17.59
N ALA A 395 22.06 -12.62 18.74
CA ALA A 395 21.59 -13.90 19.29
C ALA A 395 20.09 -13.86 19.65
N LEU A 396 19.61 -12.73 20.16
CA LEU A 396 18.19 -12.56 20.50
C LEU A 396 17.30 -12.45 19.25
N ARG A 397 17.74 -11.74 18.19
CA ARG A 397 17.04 -11.73 16.90
C ARG A 397 16.97 -13.13 16.30
N GLN A 398 18.09 -13.85 16.31
CA GLN A 398 18.14 -15.24 15.85
C GLN A 398 17.17 -16.12 16.64
N ALA A 399 17.18 -16.02 17.97
CA ALA A 399 16.29 -16.81 18.82
C ALA A 399 14.82 -16.51 18.53
N PHE A 400 14.43 -15.23 18.43
CA PHE A 400 13.07 -14.81 18.15
C PHE A 400 12.58 -15.32 16.80
N LEU A 401 13.34 -15.09 15.73
CA LEU A 401 12.89 -15.51 14.39
C LEU A 401 12.87 -17.04 14.20
N LEU A 402 13.69 -17.81 14.94
CA LEU A 402 13.58 -19.28 15.02
C LEU A 402 12.32 -19.73 15.79
N GLY A 403 11.85 -18.92 16.72
CA GLY A 403 10.66 -19.15 17.53
C GLY A 403 9.35 -18.86 16.80
N VAL A 404 9.34 -18.08 15.72
CA VAL A 404 8.12 -17.90 14.90
C VAL A 404 7.68 -19.23 14.31
N PRO A 405 6.48 -19.77 14.68
CA PRO A 405 6.10 -21.14 14.33
C PRO A 405 5.51 -21.22 12.92
N ARG A 406 6.31 -20.92 11.89
CA ARG A 406 5.86 -20.79 10.51
C ARG A 406 5.15 -22.03 9.98
N ASP A 407 5.65 -23.24 10.28
CA ASP A 407 5.02 -24.49 9.83
C ASP A 407 3.61 -24.66 10.44
N GLU A 408 3.43 -24.27 11.71
CA GLU A 408 2.14 -24.32 12.39
C GLU A 408 1.17 -23.26 11.84
N ILE A 409 1.66 -22.04 11.57
CA ILE A 409 0.89 -20.98 10.92
C ILE A 409 0.41 -21.46 9.54
N MET A 410 1.31 -22.05 8.72
CA MET A 410 0.93 -22.61 7.42
C MET A 410 -0.15 -23.68 7.55
N THR A 411 0.05 -24.65 8.43
CA THR A 411 -0.87 -25.79 8.57
C THR A 411 -2.24 -25.37 9.11
N LYS A 412 -2.28 -24.47 10.10
CA LYS A 412 -3.52 -24.10 10.77
C LYS A 412 -4.28 -22.96 10.09
N LEU A 413 -3.56 -21.99 9.50
CA LEU A 413 -4.19 -20.76 9.02
C LEU A 413 -4.24 -20.65 7.49
N ILE A 414 -3.29 -21.26 6.77
CA ILE A 414 -3.15 -21.08 5.32
C ILE A 414 -3.57 -22.32 4.55
N ALA A 415 -3.12 -23.51 4.95
CA ALA A 415 -3.49 -24.75 4.27
C ALA A 415 -5.01 -24.99 4.14
N PRO A 416 -5.84 -24.65 5.14
CA PRO A 416 -7.29 -24.76 4.99
C PRO A 416 -7.90 -23.82 3.94
N ILE A 417 -7.18 -22.79 3.51
CA ILE A 417 -7.65 -21.82 2.52
C ILE A 417 -7.32 -22.27 1.10
N ASN A 418 -6.06 -22.69 0.86
CA ASN A 418 -5.55 -22.92 -0.50
C ASN A 418 -4.61 -24.14 -0.62
N GLY A 419 -4.49 -24.97 0.42
CA GLY A 419 -3.64 -26.16 0.43
C GLY A 419 -2.13 -25.91 0.57
N GLN A 420 -1.68 -24.68 0.70
CA GLN A 420 -0.25 -24.36 0.89
C GLN A 420 0.22 -24.75 2.29
N THR A 421 1.27 -25.56 2.39
CA THR A 421 1.84 -26.04 3.65
C THR A 421 3.28 -25.61 3.87
N THR A 422 3.95 -25.11 2.83
CA THR A 422 5.37 -24.73 2.87
C THR A 422 5.53 -23.23 3.08
N PRO A 423 6.24 -22.80 4.13
CA PRO A 423 6.56 -21.38 4.32
C PRO A 423 7.39 -20.81 3.17
N LEU A 424 7.25 -19.51 2.92
CA LEU A 424 8.12 -18.81 1.97
C LEU A 424 9.59 -18.85 2.42
N CYS A 425 10.48 -18.94 1.45
CA CYS A 425 11.93 -18.94 1.65
C CYS A 425 12.62 -17.69 1.08
N THR A 426 11.91 -16.90 0.28
CA THR A 426 12.40 -15.66 -0.33
C THR A 426 11.28 -14.65 -0.50
N THR A 427 11.63 -13.36 -0.42
CA THR A 427 10.71 -12.24 -0.69
C THR A 427 10.92 -11.63 -2.08
N TRP A 428 12.00 -11.98 -2.78
CA TRP A 428 12.38 -11.37 -4.07
C TRP A 428 11.59 -11.90 -5.25
N VAL A 429 11.21 -13.16 -5.21
CA VAL A 429 10.39 -13.79 -6.24
C VAL A 429 9.32 -14.67 -5.60
N LYS A 430 8.26 -14.97 -6.33
CA LYS A 430 7.14 -15.76 -5.82
C LYS A 430 7.31 -17.24 -6.21
N PRO A 431 6.68 -18.17 -5.48
CA PRO A 431 6.57 -19.56 -5.92
C PRO A 431 6.04 -19.64 -7.36
N GLY A 432 6.64 -20.51 -8.17
CA GLY A 432 6.35 -20.61 -9.61
C GLY A 432 7.25 -19.76 -10.52
N ASN A 433 8.01 -18.80 -9.98
CA ASN A 433 9.06 -18.13 -10.74
C ASN A 433 10.25 -19.09 -10.96
N ALA A 434 10.84 -19.09 -12.16
CA ALA A 434 11.94 -19.99 -12.53
C ALA A 434 13.20 -19.86 -11.63
N MET A 435 13.39 -18.72 -10.97
CA MET A 435 14.52 -18.48 -10.05
C MET A 435 14.23 -18.92 -8.62
N TYR A 436 12.97 -19.22 -8.25
CA TYR A 436 12.53 -19.42 -6.86
C TYR A 436 13.32 -20.49 -6.13
N ASP A 437 13.33 -21.72 -6.66
CA ASP A 437 13.99 -22.85 -6.01
C ASP A 437 15.50 -22.65 -5.88
N LYS A 438 16.13 -22.09 -6.91
CA LYS A 438 17.57 -21.76 -6.91
C LYS A 438 17.92 -20.75 -5.82
N ILE A 439 17.09 -19.73 -5.63
CA ILE A 439 17.29 -18.71 -4.59
C ILE A 439 17.14 -19.35 -3.22
N CYS A 440 16.04 -20.08 -3.00
CA CYS A 440 15.76 -20.75 -1.72
C CYS A 440 16.84 -21.72 -1.28
N ALA A 441 17.43 -22.46 -2.23
CA ALA A 441 18.51 -23.40 -1.93
C ALA A 441 19.80 -22.74 -1.44
N ALA A 442 20.00 -21.43 -1.71
CA ALA A 442 21.29 -20.79 -1.52
C ALA A 442 21.29 -19.49 -0.72
N ASN A 443 20.12 -18.90 -0.39
CA ASN A 443 20.01 -17.60 0.28
C ASN A 443 20.18 -17.62 1.82
N GLY A 444 20.41 -18.80 2.42
CA GLY A 444 20.53 -18.95 3.88
C GLY A 444 19.20 -19.21 4.59
N SER A 445 18.07 -19.17 3.90
CA SER A 445 16.73 -19.39 4.52
C SER A 445 16.54 -20.79 5.12
N ALA A 446 17.37 -21.77 4.74
CA ALA A 446 17.39 -23.08 5.35
C ALA A 446 17.62 -23.03 6.88
N ALA A 447 18.25 -21.98 7.41
CA ALA A 447 18.42 -21.76 8.85
C ALA A 447 17.08 -21.65 9.58
N PHE A 448 16.04 -21.09 8.94
CA PHE A 448 14.70 -20.94 9.51
C PHE A 448 13.84 -22.21 9.44
N THR A 449 14.23 -23.22 8.68
CA THR A 449 13.43 -24.43 8.44
C THR A 449 14.14 -25.72 8.87
N ARG A 450 15.41 -25.64 9.28
CA ARG A 450 16.19 -26.82 9.66
C ARG A 450 15.56 -27.54 10.85
N GLY A 451 15.30 -28.81 10.69
CA GLY A 451 14.69 -29.67 11.70
C GLY A 451 13.23 -29.35 12.00
N THR A 452 12.75 -29.81 13.14
CA THR A 452 11.39 -29.54 13.62
C THR A 452 11.32 -28.19 14.35
N GLN A 453 10.11 -27.68 14.60
CA GLN A 453 9.94 -26.48 15.44
C GLN A 453 10.51 -26.71 16.86
N ALA A 454 10.38 -27.91 17.41
CA ALA A 454 10.97 -28.25 18.71
C ALA A 454 12.50 -28.12 18.71
N THR A 455 13.18 -28.56 17.64
CA THR A 455 14.64 -28.42 17.48
C THR A 455 15.03 -26.96 17.35
N ARG A 456 14.27 -26.16 16.59
CA ARG A 456 14.51 -24.71 16.48
C ARG A 456 14.31 -23.99 17.82
N ASN A 457 13.26 -24.35 18.56
CA ASN A 457 13.01 -23.81 19.90
C ASN A 457 14.14 -24.14 20.89
N ALA A 458 14.68 -25.35 20.85
CA ALA A 458 15.81 -25.73 21.70
C ALA A 458 17.08 -24.89 21.39
N THR A 459 17.35 -24.67 20.09
CA THR A 459 18.45 -23.78 19.65
C THR A 459 18.20 -22.34 20.11
N ALA A 460 17.00 -21.83 19.94
CA ALA A 460 16.61 -20.49 20.35
C ALA A 460 16.71 -20.29 21.87
N ALA A 461 16.21 -21.25 22.65
CA ALA A 461 16.28 -21.21 24.11
C ALA A 461 17.77 -21.23 24.61
N ALA A 462 18.64 -21.96 23.94
CA ALA A 462 20.07 -21.95 24.26
C ALA A 462 20.72 -20.58 23.99
N LEU A 463 20.33 -19.90 22.90
CA LEU A 463 20.80 -18.54 22.59
C LEU A 463 20.31 -17.52 23.64
N VAL A 464 19.02 -17.60 24.02
CA VAL A 464 18.44 -16.75 25.06
C VAL A 464 19.14 -16.98 26.40
N LYS A 465 19.29 -18.24 26.82
CA LYS A 465 19.91 -18.63 28.10
C LYS A 465 21.33 -18.09 28.25
N LYS A 466 22.08 -17.97 27.17
CA LYS A 466 23.45 -17.43 27.20
C LYS A 466 23.50 -16.01 27.78
N TYR A 467 22.52 -15.17 27.53
CA TYR A 467 22.48 -13.77 27.96
C TYR A 467 21.44 -13.51 29.06
N PHE A 468 20.43 -14.38 29.18
CA PHE A 468 19.35 -14.33 30.14
C PHE A 468 19.10 -15.71 30.74
N PRO A 469 19.95 -16.15 31.70
CA PRO A 469 19.90 -17.52 32.26
C PRO A 469 18.54 -17.87 32.86
N ASP A 470 17.83 -16.87 33.39
CA ASP A 470 16.55 -17.04 34.10
C ASP A 470 15.32 -16.74 33.21
N ALA A 471 15.50 -16.58 31.89
CA ALA A 471 14.39 -16.21 30.99
C ALA A 471 13.19 -17.14 31.04
N MET A 472 13.37 -18.42 31.35
CA MET A 472 12.24 -19.37 31.53
C MET A 472 11.43 -19.09 32.80
N LYS A 473 11.98 -18.44 33.82
CA LYS A 473 11.29 -18.05 35.04
C LYS A 473 10.83 -16.59 34.99
N ASN A 474 11.63 -15.74 34.37
CA ASN A 474 11.43 -14.31 34.20
C ASN A 474 11.48 -13.98 32.70
N PRO A 475 10.40 -14.21 31.95
CA PRO A 475 10.38 -14.07 30.49
C PRO A 475 10.74 -12.66 30.03
N ILE A 476 11.48 -12.59 28.93
CA ILE A 476 11.88 -11.34 28.30
C ILE A 476 10.68 -10.78 27.55
N LYS A 477 10.25 -9.58 27.91
CA LYS A 477 9.14 -8.92 27.21
C LYS A 477 9.58 -8.45 25.83
N VAL A 478 8.81 -8.78 24.82
CA VAL A 478 8.93 -8.29 23.45
C VAL A 478 7.67 -7.52 23.09
N ARG A 479 7.80 -6.25 22.78
CA ARG A 479 6.68 -5.37 22.41
C ARG A 479 6.33 -5.60 20.94
N VAL A 480 5.13 -6.08 20.67
CA VAL A 480 4.69 -6.45 19.32
C VAL A 480 3.51 -5.58 18.90
N LEU A 481 3.64 -4.90 17.77
CA LEU A 481 2.52 -4.22 17.13
C LEU A 481 1.65 -5.26 16.43
N VAL A 482 0.39 -5.35 16.82
CA VAL A 482 -0.58 -6.31 16.29
C VAL A 482 -1.64 -5.57 15.46
N PRO A 483 -1.73 -5.83 14.15
CA PRO A 483 -2.80 -5.24 13.33
C PRO A 483 -4.18 -5.68 13.81
N GLY A 484 -4.99 -4.72 14.26
CA GLY A 484 -6.36 -4.93 14.71
C GLY A 484 -7.32 -5.23 13.56
N ASN A 485 -8.54 -5.68 13.91
CA ASN A 485 -9.60 -6.04 12.97
C ASN A 485 -9.21 -7.12 11.94
N ASN A 486 -8.30 -8.02 12.33
CA ASN A 486 -7.77 -9.07 11.48
C ASN A 486 -7.71 -10.40 12.22
N PRO A 487 -8.77 -11.25 12.12
CA PRO A 487 -8.84 -12.52 12.84
C PRO A 487 -7.69 -13.47 12.53
N ARG A 488 -7.20 -13.51 11.28
CA ARG A 488 -6.05 -14.34 10.91
C ARG A 488 -4.78 -13.88 11.64
N ARG A 489 -4.52 -12.58 11.69
CA ARG A 489 -3.35 -12.03 12.41
C ARG A 489 -3.49 -12.17 13.92
N ALA A 490 -4.69 -12.08 14.46
CA ALA A 490 -4.92 -12.39 15.87
C ALA A 490 -4.56 -13.85 16.19
N ALA A 491 -4.95 -14.80 15.34
CA ALA A 491 -4.58 -16.21 15.47
C ALA A 491 -3.07 -16.44 15.25
N GLU A 492 -2.45 -15.78 14.27
CA GLU A 492 -1.01 -15.82 14.04
C GLU A 492 -0.22 -15.34 15.26
N PHE A 493 -0.62 -14.19 15.83
CA PHE A 493 -0.02 -13.68 17.06
C PHE A 493 -0.16 -14.65 18.23
N ALA A 494 -1.34 -15.27 18.39
CA ALA A 494 -1.57 -16.25 19.46
C ALA A 494 -0.65 -17.48 19.33
N LEU A 495 -0.46 -17.97 18.10
CA LEU A 495 0.47 -19.09 17.82
C LEU A 495 1.93 -18.69 18.10
N ALA A 496 2.35 -17.49 17.66
CA ALA A 496 3.67 -16.97 17.93
C ALA A 496 3.90 -16.81 19.44
N LYS A 497 2.98 -16.16 20.16
CA LYS A 497 3.08 -15.96 21.61
C LYS A 497 3.21 -17.29 22.37
N ALA A 498 2.40 -18.28 22.01
CA ALA A 498 2.45 -19.60 22.65
C ALA A 498 3.77 -20.34 22.39
N ASN A 499 4.37 -20.16 21.22
CA ASN A 499 5.65 -20.80 20.89
C ASN A 499 6.85 -20.06 21.48
N GLU A 500 6.86 -18.74 21.42
CA GLU A 500 7.91 -17.87 21.97
C GLU A 500 8.08 -18.02 23.48
N ALA A 501 6.98 -18.29 24.20
CA ALA A 501 7.01 -18.59 25.63
C ALA A 501 7.88 -19.83 25.96
N LYS A 502 8.00 -20.81 25.06
CA LYS A 502 8.84 -22.01 25.20
C LYS A 502 10.35 -21.69 25.08
N ILE A 503 10.68 -20.49 24.65
CA ILE A 503 12.05 -20.00 24.43
C ILE A 503 12.48 -19.05 25.53
N GLY A 504 11.54 -18.47 26.27
CA GLY A 504 11.77 -17.49 27.31
C GLY A 504 11.40 -16.06 26.93
N PHE A 505 10.61 -15.88 25.83
CA PHE A 505 10.02 -14.58 25.48
C PHE A 505 8.55 -14.50 25.94
N ASP A 506 8.13 -13.33 26.41
CA ASP A 506 6.73 -12.96 26.61
C ASP A 506 6.34 -11.89 25.60
N LEU A 507 5.54 -12.24 24.61
CA LEU A 507 5.06 -11.30 23.62
C LEU A 507 3.95 -10.42 24.21
N VAL A 508 4.23 -9.13 24.31
CA VAL A 508 3.27 -8.11 24.74
C VAL A 508 2.71 -7.45 23.49
N GLY A 509 1.50 -7.88 23.08
CA GLY A 509 0.83 -7.37 21.87
C GLY A 509 0.06 -6.09 22.15
N ASP A 510 0.27 -5.07 21.35
CA ASP A 510 -0.56 -3.86 21.27
C ASP A 510 -1.43 -3.96 20.01
N VAL A 511 -2.72 -4.23 20.20
CA VAL A 511 -3.67 -4.43 19.09
C VAL A 511 -4.24 -3.09 18.65
N ARG A 512 -3.90 -2.67 17.42
CA ARG A 512 -4.25 -1.33 16.92
C ARG A 512 -4.94 -1.39 15.57
N THR A 513 -5.97 -0.58 15.39
CA THR A 513 -6.63 -0.38 14.08
C THR A 513 -5.87 0.61 13.20
N ASP A 514 -5.10 1.51 13.80
CA ASP A 514 -4.21 2.49 13.15
C ASP A 514 -2.75 1.98 13.05
N TRP A 515 -2.55 0.67 13.08
CA TRP A 515 -1.24 0.03 13.13
C TRP A 515 -0.26 0.52 12.05
N GLY A 516 -0.76 0.84 10.84
CA GLY A 516 0.08 1.32 9.74
C GLY A 516 0.83 2.60 10.08
N SER A 517 0.24 3.51 10.87
CA SER A 517 0.87 4.75 11.33
C SER A 517 1.85 4.54 12.50
N GLN A 518 1.87 3.34 13.08
CA GLN A 518 2.72 2.98 14.21
C GLN A 518 3.98 2.22 13.80
N LEU A 519 4.07 1.81 12.53
CA LEU A 519 5.26 1.14 12.00
C LEU A 519 6.50 2.05 12.13
N GLY A 520 7.60 1.47 12.60
CA GLY A 520 8.87 2.18 12.77
C GLY A 520 8.99 3.04 14.04
N THR A 521 7.92 3.18 14.83
CA THR A 521 8.01 3.90 16.10
C THR A 521 8.83 3.10 17.12
N SER A 522 9.59 3.77 18.00
CA SER A 522 10.41 3.14 19.03
C SER A 522 9.63 2.41 20.13
N ALA A 523 8.27 2.45 20.04
CA ALA A 523 7.39 1.76 20.98
C ALA A 523 7.42 0.23 20.85
N TYR A 524 7.82 -0.30 19.70
CA TYR A 524 7.75 -1.74 19.39
C TYR A 524 9.12 -2.33 19.09
N ASP A 525 9.26 -3.65 19.35
CA ASP A 525 10.45 -4.44 19.06
C ASP A 525 10.25 -5.33 17.82
N ALA A 526 9.01 -5.73 17.55
CA ALA A 526 8.66 -6.59 16.42
C ALA A 526 7.33 -6.18 15.78
N TYR A 527 7.23 -6.46 14.49
CA TYR A 527 6.07 -6.20 13.64
C TYR A 527 5.74 -7.44 12.81
N PHE A 528 4.48 -7.65 12.47
CA PHE A 528 4.10 -8.62 11.43
C PHE A 528 2.94 -8.07 10.61
N PHE A 529 3.11 -8.08 9.32
CA PHE A 529 2.16 -7.54 8.35
C PHE A 529 2.52 -8.04 6.95
N ALA A 530 1.84 -7.54 5.91
CA ALA A 530 2.14 -7.92 4.55
C ALA A 530 2.67 -6.76 3.72
N TRP A 531 3.72 -7.03 2.95
CA TRP A 531 4.06 -6.20 1.80
C TRP A 531 3.29 -6.65 0.57
N VAL A 532 2.76 -5.68 -0.19
CA VAL A 532 2.03 -5.92 -1.43
C VAL A 532 2.89 -5.45 -2.60
N ASN A 533 3.16 -6.35 -3.54
CA ASN A 533 3.88 -5.97 -4.74
C ASN A 533 2.94 -5.30 -5.75
N SER A 534 3.33 -4.13 -6.23
CA SER A 534 2.64 -3.37 -7.28
C SER A 534 3.35 -3.44 -8.63
N SER A 535 4.51 -4.10 -8.70
CA SER A 535 5.32 -4.20 -9.92
C SER A 535 6.19 -5.46 -9.94
N VAL A 536 6.83 -5.72 -11.08
CA VAL A 536 7.81 -6.81 -11.28
C VAL A 536 9.24 -6.29 -11.40
N GLN A 537 9.54 -5.17 -10.78
CA GLN A 537 10.87 -4.57 -10.84
C GLN A 537 11.91 -5.46 -10.18
N GLN A 538 13.08 -5.62 -10.82
CA GLN A 538 14.17 -6.41 -10.24
C GLN A 538 14.73 -5.85 -8.93
N ARG A 539 14.42 -4.59 -8.60
CA ARG A 539 14.88 -3.89 -7.39
C ARG A 539 13.81 -3.74 -6.30
N GLN A 540 12.62 -4.29 -6.46
CA GLN A 540 11.48 -3.96 -5.59
C GLN A 540 11.73 -4.20 -4.09
N SER A 541 12.47 -5.26 -3.73
CA SER A 541 12.76 -5.56 -2.32
C SER A 541 13.93 -4.74 -1.75
N CYS A 542 14.68 -4.01 -2.57
CA CYS A 542 15.74 -3.12 -2.07
C CYS A 542 15.18 -2.00 -1.19
N GLY A 543 14.10 -1.37 -1.61
CA GLY A 543 13.50 -0.27 -0.85
C GLY A 543 13.03 -0.65 0.57
N LEU A 544 12.94 -1.95 0.88
CA LEU A 544 12.59 -2.45 2.20
C LEU A 544 13.77 -2.43 3.18
N TYR A 545 15.00 -2.64 2.68
CA TYR A 545 16.15 -2.92 3.53
C TYR A 545 17.40 -2.07 3.22
N GLU A 546 17.46 -1.34 2.10
CA GLU A 546 18.58 -0.44 1.83
C GLU A 546 18.54 0.80 2.75
N THR A 547 19.68 1.31 3.11
CA THR A 547 19.80 2.55 3.88
C THR A 547 19.05 3.68 3.20
N ASN A 548 18.14 4.34 3.91
CA ASN A 548 17.22 5.36 3.38
C ASN A 548 16.30 4.85 2.27
N GLY A 549 16.05 3.55 2.18
CA GLY A 549 15.01 2.98 1.31
C GLY A 549 13.62 3.47 1.70
N GLY A 550 12.74 3.71 0.71
CA GLY A 550 11.42 4.31 0.94
C GLY A 550 10.52 3.56 1.92
N ASN A 551 10.76 2.26 2.13
CA ASN A 551 10.02 1.40 3.05
C ASN A 551 10.86 0.91 4.24
N ASN A 552 12.13 1.33 4.36
CA ASN A 552 12.99 0.97 5.49
C ASN A 552 12.62 1.71 6.79
N TYR A 553 11.66 2.62 6.73
CA TYR A 553 11.10 3.30 7.90
C TYR A 553 10.48 2.33 8.93
N VAL A 554 10.26 1.08 8.56
CA VAL A 554 9.69 0.07 9.48
C VAL A 554 10.69 -0.38 10.53
N MET A 555 11.97 -0.55 10.16
CA MET A 555 12.94 -1.20 11.05
C MET A 555 14.24 -0.44 11.26
N GLY A 556 14.53 0.58 10.47
CA GLY A 556 15.79 1.32 10.56
C GLY A 556 17.02 0.48 10.22
N TYR A 557 16.90 -0.46 9.26
CA TYR A 557 18.02 -1.33 8.90
C TYR A 557 19.08 -0.56 8.12
N ILE A 558 20.35 -0.74 8.50
CA ILE A 558 21.51 -0.13 7.86
C ILE A 558 22.56 -1.21 7.60
N ASN A 559 22.87 -1.45 6.31
CA ASN A 559 23.91 -2.40 5.92
C ASN A 559 24.51 -2.02 4.56
N THR A 560 25.74 -1.49 4.56
CA THR A 560 26.43 -1.03 3.35
C THR A 560 26.72 -2.13 2.34
N ALA A 561 26.87 -3.39 2.77
CA ALA A 561 27.04 -4.52 1.86
C ALA A 561 25.73 -4.84 1.13
N PHE A 562 24.57 -4.74 1.81
CA PHE A 562 23.26 -4.84 1.19
C PHE A 562 23.04 -3.71 0.19
N ASP A 563 23.34 -2.47 0.57
CA ASP A 563 23.25 -1.29 -0.31
C ASP A 563 24.07 -1.47 -1.59
N ALA A 564 25.29 -2.02 -1.45
CA ALA A 564 26.16 -2.30 -2.59
C ALA A 564 25.54 -3.33 -3.56
N VAL A 565 24.86 -4.36 -3.05
CA VAL A 565 24.12 -5.31 -3.89
C VAL A 565 22.98 -4.60 -4.60
N CYS A 566 22.15 -3.84 -3.88
CA CYS A 566 21.03 -3.08 -4.43
C CYS A 566 21.45 -2.09 -5.52
N ASN A 567 22.61 -1.47 -5.37
CA ASN A 567 23.19 -0.57 -6.38
C ASN A 567 23.50 -1.30 -7.71
N THR A 568 23.84 -2.60 -7.66
CA THR A 568 24.03 -3.38 -8.89
C THR A 568 22.74 -3.68 -9.64
N LEU A 569 21.61 -3.72 -8.90
CA LEU A 569 20.29 -4.03 -9.44
C LEU A 569 19.63 -2.88 -10.20
N TYR A 570 20.25 -1.72 -10.28
CA TYR A 570 19.81 -0.66 -11.21
C TYR A 570 20.09 -1.02 -12.66
N LYS A 571 21.13 -1.83 -12.93
CA LYS A 571 21.52 -2.21 -14.30
C LYS A 571 20.68 -3.39 -14.79
N PRO A 572 20.36 -3.46 -16.09
CA PRO A 572 19.78 -4.68 -16.67
C PRO A 572 20.71 -5.88 -16.46
N LEU A 573 20.18 -6.94 -15.88
CA LEU A 573 20.95 -8.17 -15.57
C LEU A 573 20.27 -9.38 -16.21
N SER A 574 21.06 -10.38 -16.62
CA SER A 574 20.51 -11.68 -17.00
C SER A 574 19.96 -12.42 -15.77
N ASP A 575 19.00 -13.32 -15.96
CA ASP A 575 18.38 -14.09 -14.88
C ASP A 575 19.39 -14.84 -14.00
N SER A 576 20.48 -15.33 -14.62
CA SER A 576 21.56 -16.00 -13.90
C SER A 576 22.30 -15.07 -12.94
N ILE A 577 22.62 -13.85 -13.38
CA ILE A 577 23.28 -12.83 -12.56
C ILE A 577 22.28 -12.29 -11.53
N LEU A 578 21.04 -12.03 -11.96
CA LEU A 578 19.97 -11.51 -11.12
C LEU A 578 19.69 -12.45 -9.94
N SER A 579 19.53 -13.75 -10.20
CA SER A 579 19.34 -14.75 -9.12
C SER A 579 20.51 -14.80 -8.14
N ALA A 580 21.76 -14.67 -8.64
CA ALA A 580 22.94 -14.61 -7.78
C ALA A 580 22.97 -13.34 -6.88
N LYS A 581 22.48 -12.20 -7.40
CA LYS A 581 22.35 -10.96 -6.62
C LYS A 581 21.26 -11.06 -5.56
N TYR A 582 20.13 -11.66 -5.86
CA TYR A 582 19.06 -11.93 -4.89
C TYR A 582 19.56 -12.86 -3.77
N ILE A 583 20.26 -13.94 -4.12
CA ILE A 583 20.91 -14.83 -3.14
C ILE A 583 21.86 -14.05 -2.24
N GLN A 584 22.70 -13.18 -2.82
CA GLN A 584 23.65 -12.36 -2.06
C GLN A 584 22.93 -11.40 -1.11
N ALA A 585 21.89 -10.70 -1.57
CA ALA A 585 21.10 -9.78 -0.76
C ALA A 585 20.44 -10.51 0.43
N GLU A 586 19.77 -11.63 0.19
CA GLU A 586 19.11 -12.38 1.26
C GLU A 586 20.08 -13.07 2.23
N ARG A 587 21.26 -13.48 1.77
CA ARG A 587 22.30 -13.96 2.70
C ARG A 587 22.69 -12.90 3.72
N ILE A 588 22.72 -11.63 3.33
CA ILE A 588 23.02 -10.52 4.24
C ILE A 588 21.89 -10.34 5.24
N THR A 589 20.65 -10.17 4.78
CA THR A 589 19.50 -9.97 5.67
C THR A 589 19.24 -11.17 6.58
N ASN A 590 19.42 -12.40 6.07
CA ASN A 590 19.28 -13.63 6.85
C ASN A 590 20.40 -13.81 7.88
N ALA A 591 21.63 -13.36 7.59
CA ALA A 591 22.74 -13.39 8.55
C ALA A 591 22.52 -12.37 9.69
N ASP A 592 21.90 -11.25 9.42
CA ASP A 592 21.57 -10.21 10.39
C ASP A 592 20.27 -10.52 11.18
N TRP A 593 19.51 -11.52 10.75
CA TRP A 593 18.27 -11.97 11.39
C TRP A 593 17.29 -10.82 11.63
N ILE A 594 16.99 -10.06 10.58
CA ILE A 594 16.12 -8.88 10.69
C ILE A 594 14.66 -9.18 10.33
N THR A 595 14.42 -10.17 9.49
CA THR A 595 13.12 -10.51 8.95
C THR A 595 12.99 -12.00 8.67
N VAL A 596 11.77 -12.51 8.70
CA VAL A 596 11.44 -13.85 8.22
C VAL A 596 10.13 -13.85 7.46
N PRO A 597 10.10 -14.27 6.17
CA PRO A 597 8.86 -14.43 5.43
C PRO A 597 8.08 -15.65 5.95
N VAL A 598 6.76 -15.56 6.00
CA VAL A 598 5.90 -16.64 6.48
C VAL A 598 5.16 -17.30 5.32
N PHE A 599 4.29 -16.57 4.62
CA PHE A 599 3.51 -17.11 3.50
C PHE A 599 3.23 -16.08 2.42
N ALA A 600 3.03 -16.57 1.19
CA ALA A 600 2.36 -15.79 0.17
C ALA A 600 0.86 -15.72 0.50
N HIS A 601 0.28 -14.54 0.47
CA HIS A 601 -1.15 -14.39 0.77
C HIS A 601 -1.98 -15.21 -0.21
N PRO A 602 -2.90 -16.05 0.27
CA PRO A 602 -3.93 -16.60 -0.57
C PRO A 602 -4.86 -15.45 -0.99
N GLY A 603 -4.87 -15.10 -2.26
CA GLY A 603 -5.88 -14.22 -2.82
C GLY A 603 -7.18 -15.01 -2.95
N VAL A 604 -8.24 -14.57 -2.28
CA VAL A 604 -9.58 -15.13 -2.45
C VAL A 604 -10.50 -13.99 -2.80
N TYR A 605 -11.06 -14.09 -3.99
CA TYR A 605 -12.04 -13.14 -4.51
C TYR A 605 -13.35 -13.89 -4.73
N ALA A 606 -14.45 -13.31 -4.30
CA ALA A 606 -15.75 -13.86 -4.58
C ALA A 606 -16.56 -12.84 -5.37
N ILE A 607 -17.00 -13.25 -6.56
CA ILE A 607 -17.57 -12.36 -7.57
C ILE A 607 -18.98 -12.82 -7.89
N ASN A 608 -19.95 -11.91 -7.87
CA ASN A 608 -21.31 -12.16 -8.29
C ASN A 608 -21.34 -12.76 -9.70
N LYS A 609 -22.01 -13.90 -9.90
CA LYS A 609 -22.07 -14.61 -11.19
C LYS A 609 -22.70 -13.78 -12.31
N ALA A 610 -23.56 -12.83 -11.97
CA ALA A 610 -24.14 -11.92 -12.96
C ALA A 610 -23.10 -10.92 -13.50
N LEU A 611 -22.13 -10.52 -12.68
CA LEU A 611 -21.05 -9.62 -13.09
C LEU A 611 -20.00 -10.38 -13.91
N LYS A 612 -19.74 -9.93 -15.13
CA LYS A 612 -18.78 -10.51 -16.07
C LYS A 612 -17.57 -9.59 -16.26
N GLY A 613 -16.47 -10.16 -16.77
CA GLY A 613 -15.28 -9.39 -17.14
C GLY A 613 -14.29 -9.14 -16.00
N VAL A 614 -14.63 -9.40 -14.74
CA VAL A 614 -13.71 -9.22 -13.61
C VAL A 614 -12.64 -10.30 -13.64
N LYS A 615 -11.35 -9.89 -13.65
CA LYS A 615 -10.19 -10.79 -13.68
C LYS A 615 -9.24 -10.43 -12.54
N PRO A 616 -9.25 -11.15 -11.41
CA PRO A 616 -8.30 -10.91 -10.33
C PRO A 616 -6.86 -11.07 -10.78
N ALA A 617 -6.01 -10.10 -10.43
CA ALA A 617 -4.58 -10.07 -10.76
C ALA A 617 -3.71 -10.25 -9.50
N PRO A 618 -2.49 -10.84 -9.61
CA PRO A 618 -1.59 -10.96 -8.47
C PRO A 618 -1.03 -9.63 -7.97
N LEU A 619 -0.81 -8.67 -8.88
CA LEU A 619 -0.29 -7.34 -8.55
C LEU A 619 -1.42 -6.38 -8.21
N SER A 620 -1.15 -5.43 -7.32
CA SER A 620 -2.05 -4.30 -7.07
C SER A 620 -2.13 -3.41 -8.33
N PRO A 621 -3.32 -2.95 -8.71
CA PRO A 621 -4.64 -3.08 -8.08
C PRO A 621 -5.34 -4.38 -8.50
N GLN A 622 -5.38 -5.33 -7.64
CA GLN A 622 -5.72 -6.73 -7.91
C GLN A 622 -7.04 -6.94 -8.67
N ILE A 623 -8.05 -6.11 -8.43
CA ILE A 623 -9.40 -6.25 -9.00
C ILE A 623 -9.65 -5.20 -10.08
N THR A 624 -9.28 -3.95 -9.85
CA THR A 624 -9.73 -2.82 -10.65
C THR A 624 -8.96 -2.62 -11.97
N TRP A 625 -7.92 -3.40 -12.24
CA TRP A 625 -7.02 -3.20 -13.38
C TRP A 625 -7.68 -3.27 -14.77
N ASN A 626 -8.80 -4.04 -14.90
CA ASN A 626 -9.51 -4.23 -16.18
C ASN A 626 -10.98 -3.78 -16.14
N TYR A 627 -11.29 -2.77 -15.34
CA TYR A 627 -12.65 -2.26 -15.11
C TYR A 627 -13.44 -1.94 -16.39
N TRP A 628 -12.77 -1.67 -17.49
CA TRP A 628 -13.41 -1.37 -18.79
C TRP A 628 -14.11 -2.56 -19.45
N GLU A 629 -13.90 -3.77 -18.95
CA GLU A 629 -14.53 -5.01 -19.42
C GLU A 629 -15.76 -5.40 -18.59
N TRP A 630 -16.03 -4.75 -17.47
CA TRP A 630 -17.04 -5.19 -16.51
C TRP A 630 -18.46 -4.95 -17.03
N SER A 631 -19.33 -5.98 -16.95
CA SER A 631 -20.73 -5.92 -17.42
C SER A 631 -21.65 -6.83 -16.62
N TYR A 632 -22.89 -6.45 -16.56
CA TYR A 632 -23.99 -7.30 -16.11
C TYR A 632 -24.77 -7.87 -17.30
#